data_af02b191decf0f14bf61511e252df71f
#
_entry.id   af02b191decf0f14bf61511e252df71f
#
_cell.length_a   1.000
_cell.length_b   1.000
_cell.length_c   1.000
_cell.angle_alpha   90.00
_cell.angle_beta   90.00
_cell.angle_gamma   90.00
#
_symmetry.space_group_name_H-M   'P 1'
#
loop_
_entity.id
_entity.type
_entity.pdbx_description
1 polymer ?
#
loop_
_entity_poly.entity_id
_entity_poly.type
_entity_poly.pdbx_seq_one_letter_code
_entity_poly.pdbx_strand_id
1 'polypeptide(L)'
;MKKQVVAIVGILAATAIMIYLAALYGNRNRFDYLKDLDKTVITLDGTDYQLRDMTYYIARQEKEIEKQAMVYDPDDTTAYWGLHTNGKFVRLEAKRAVLDRVVHDMMFNEAAKKEGKELEEKEKQYARDSASDLCYDLSDEQKERAGLTDEEIYEMTDKAALAEKYQKILADKEGENFGAYDYNGKAYEKMLEEHKLKVKKKFWDKVPFGNVTLNHKFEDQEDES
;
A
#
# COMPACT_ATOMS: atom_id res chain seq x y z
N MET A 1 -2.16 -26.53 -55.73
CA MET A 1 -1.33 -26.95 -54.59
C MET A 1 -0.37 -25.86 -54.11
N LYS A 2 0.55 -25.29 -54.92
CA LYS A 2 1.52 -24.28 -54.45
C LYS A 2 0.88 -23.03 -53.78
N LYS A 3 -0.21 -22.47 -54.34
CA LYS A 3 -0.92 -21.30 -53.79
C LYS A 3 -1.57 -21.58 -52.41
N GLN A 4 -2.09 -22.78 -52.20
CA GLN A 4 -2.71 -23.19 -50.92
C GLN A 4 -1.64 -23.38 -49.83
N VAL A 5 -0.49 -23.95 -50.18
CA VAL A 5 0.64 -24.09 -49.24
C VAL A 5 1.18 -22.73 -48.81
N VAL A 6 1.32 -21.78 -49.74
CA VAL A 6 1.75 -20.41 -49.43
C VAL A 6 0.76 -19.70 -48.49
N ALA A 7 -0.55 -19.88 -48.74
CA ALA A 7 -1.58 -19.30 -47.85
C ALA A 7 -1.55 -19.90 -46.44
N ILE A 8 -1.37 -21.21 -46.30
CA ILE A 8 -1.27 -21.88 -45.01
C ILE A 8 -0.02 -21.41 -44.25
N VAL A 9 1.13 -21.32 -44.91
CA VAL A 9 2.39 -20.82 -44.29
C VAL A 9 2.21 -19.37 -43.87
N GLY A 10 1.54 -18.53 -44.67
CA GLY A 10 1.26 -17.14 -44.29
C GLY A 10 0.36 -17.00 -43.04
N ILE A 11 -0.68 -17.84 -42.94
CA ILE A 11 -1.57 -17.87 -41.76
C ILE A 11 -0.80 -18.31 -40.53
N LEU A 12 0.00 -19.36 -40.60
CA LEU A 12 0.79 -19.85 -39.47
C LEU A 12 1.82 -18.79 -38.98
N ALA A 13 2.48 -18.11 -39.92
CA ALA A 13 3.40 -17.03 -39.57
C ALA A 13 2.68 -15.86 -38.89
N ALA A 14 1.52 -15.44 -39.40
CA ALA A 14 0.74 -14.36 -38.78
C ALA A 14 0.23 -14.75 -37.39
N THR A 15 -0.20 -16.00 -37.21
CA THR A 15 -0.61 -16.50 -35.87
C THR A 15 0.55 -16.53 -34.89
N ALA A 16 1.73 -16.99 -35.31
CA ALA A 16 2.93 -16.99 -34.47
C ALA A 16 3.34 -15.58 -34.04
N ILE A 17 3.27 -14.61 -34.99
CA ILE A 17 3.54 -13.19 -34.69
C ILE A 17 2.52 -12.64 -33.69
N MET A 18 1.23 -12.94 -33.86
CA MET A 18 0.19 -12.48 -32.91
C MET A 18 0.40 -13.08 -31.51
N ILE A 19 0.72 -14.36 -31.40
CA ILE A 19 1.02 -15.01 -30.13
C ILE A 19 2.26 -14.36 -29.48
N TYR A 20 3.31 -14.12 -30.26
CA TYR A 20 4.53 -13.45 -29.78
C TYR A 20 4.23 -12.04 -29.28
N LEU A 21 3.48 -11.24 -30.05
CA LEU A 21 3.09 -9.89 -29.66
C LEU A 21 2.18 -9.90 -28.43
N ALA A 22 1.24 -10.85 -28.33
CA ALA A 22 0.39 -11.01 -27.15
C ALA A 22 1.23 -11.38 -25.91
N ALA A 23 2.21 -12.27 -26.05
CA ALA A 23 3.12 -12.63 -24.98
C ALA A 23 4.01 -11.45 -24.55
N LEU A 24 4.54 -10.68 -25.49
CA LEU A 24 5.31 -9.47 -25.21
C LEU A 24 4.45 -8.42 -24.51
N TYR A 25 3.22 -8.20 -24.98
CA TYR A 25 2.29 -7.24 -24.39
C TYR A 25 1.86 -7.67 -22.98
N GLY A 26 1.54 -8.95 -22.79
CA GLY A 26 1.19 -9.54 -21.50
C GLY A 26 2.35 -9.43 -20.50
N ASN A 27 3.57 -9.75 -20.93
CA ASN A 27 4.76 -9.67 -20.07
C ASN A 27 5.13 -8.21 -19.72
N ARG A 28 4.94 -7.28 -20.67
CA ARG A 28 5.20 -5.85 -20.45
C ARG A 28 4.20 -5.20 -19.51
N ASN A 29 2.99 -5.72 -19.41
CA ASN A 29 1.93 -5.21 -18.55
C ASN A 29 1.77 -6.01 -17.24
N ARG A 30 2.61 -7.03 -17.03
CA ARG A 30 2.58 -7.81 -15.79
C ARG A 30 3.06 -6.94 -14.64
N PHE A 31 2.24 -6.87 -13.60
CA PHE A 31 2.63 -6.24 -12.34
C PHE A 31 3.74 -7.06 -11.68
N ASP A 32 4.80 -6.40 -11.26
CA ASP A 32 5.90 -6.98 -10.50
C ASP A 32 6.20 -6.02 -9.35
N TYR A 33 5.90 -6.44 -8.14
CA TYR A 33 5.92 -5.56 -6.98
C TYR A 33 7.26 -4.84 -6.81
N LEU A 34 8.37 -5.58 -6.82
CA LEU A 34 9.70 -5.00 -6.63
C LEU A 34 10.15 -4.09 -7.78
N LYS A 35 9.82 -4.44 -9.03
CA LYS A 35 10.16 -3.59 -10.19
C LYS A 35 9.27 -2.37 -10.30
N ASP A 36 8.10 -2.42 -9.68
CA ASP A 36 7.11 -1.37 -9.78
C ASP A 36 7.16 -0.40 -8.57
N LEU A 37 8.10 -0.58 -7.63
CA LEU A 37 8.25 0.25 -6.42
C LEU A 37 8.34 1.75 -6.72
N ASP A 38 8.98 2.14 -7.83
CA ASP A 38 9.16 3.55 -8.20
C ASP A 38 7.98 4.12 -9.02
N LYS A 39 6.90 3.35 -9.19
CA LYS A 39 5.70 3.83 -9.87
C LYS A 39 4.81 4.63 -8.93
N THR A 40 4.36 5.79 -9.40
CA THR A 40 3.41 6.64 -8.68
C THR A 40 2.11 5.91 -8.41
N VAL A 41 1.65 5.92 -7.17
CA VAL A 41 0.33 5.42 -6.72
C VAL A 41 -0.62 6.58 -6.44
N ILE A 42 -0.13 7.60 -5.76
CA ILE A 42 -0.90 8.77 -5.34
C ILE A 42 -0.22 10.02 -5.87
N THR A 43 -1.02 11.03 -6.26
CA THR A 43 -0.58 12.42 -6.43
C THR A 43 -1.44 13.27 -5.52
N LEU A 44 -0.82 13.96 -4.56
CA LEU A 44 -1.47 14.86 -3.61
C LEU A 44 -0.91 16.28 -3.82
N ASP A 45 -1.75 17.22 -4.19
CA ASP A 45 -1.38 18.63 -4.48
C ASP A 45 -0.22 18.79 -5.47
N GLY A 46 -0.08 17.85 -6.39
CA GLY A 46 0.99 17.85 -7.40
C GLY A 46 2.26 17.11 -6.97
N THR A 47 2.36 16.66 -5.73
CA THR A 47 3.45 15.80 -5.25
C THR A 47 3.09 14.34 -5.51
N ASP A 48 3.99 13.62 -6.19
CA ASP A 48 3.82 12.20 -6.50
C ASP A 48 4.41 11.33 -5.38
N TYR A 49 3.62 10.36 -4.92
CA TYR A 49 4.02 9.30 -3.99
C TYR A 49 4.02 7.96 -4.70
N GLN A 50 5.12 7.24 -4.55
CA GLN A 50 5.40 5.98 -5.24
C GLN A 50 4.92 4.78 -4.40
N LEU A 51 4.92 3.59 -5.01
CA LEU A 51 4.60 2.36 -4.28
C LEU A 51 5.60 2.13 -3.13
N ARG A 52 6.86 2.53 -3.29
CA ARG A 52 7.88 2.51 -2.23
C ARG A 52 7.42 3.24 -0.97
N ASP A 53 6.81 4.43 -1.11
CA ASP A 53 6.29 5.21 0.01
C ASP A 53 5.13 4.52 0.74
N MET A 54 4.48 3.55 0.09
CA MET A 54 3.39 2.76 0.67
C MET A 54 3.89 1.51 1.41
N THR A 55 5.10 1.03 1.09
CA THR A 55 5.59 -0.30 1.51
C THR A 55 5.64 -0.46 3.03
N TYR A 56 6.08 0.56 3.75
CA TYR A 56 6.06 0.57 5.22
C TYR A 56 4.64 0.35 5.78
N TYR A 57 3.67 1.06 5.25
CA TYR A 57 2.27 0.95 5.69
C TYR A 57 1.65 -0.40 5.35
N ILE A 58 2.00 -0.94 4.17
CA ILE A 58 1.59 -2.28 3.76
C ILE A 58 2.16 -3.30 4.74
N ALA A 59 3.46 -3.26 4.99
CA ALA A 59 4.13 -4.20 5.89
C ALA A 59 3.55 -4.17 7.30
N ARG A 60 3.35 -2.97 7.85
CA ARG A 60 2.76 -2.77 9.17
C ARG A 60 1.32 -3.31 9.23
N GLN A 61 0.50 -3.02 8.21
CA GLN A 61 -0.88 -3.47 8.17
C GLN A 61 -0.98 -4.99 7.97
N GLU A 62 -0.13 -5.58 7.12
CA GLU A 62 -0.08 -7.03 6.95
C GLU A 62 0.31 -7.74 8.25
N LYS A 63 1.28 -7.22 9.01
CA LYS A 63 1.65 -7.75 10.31
C LYS A 63 0.51 -7.66 11.32
N GLU A 64 -0.21 -6.55 11.34
CA GLU A 64 -1.33 -6.36 12.28
C GLU A 64 -2.46 -7.35 12.00
N ILE A 65 -2.82 -7.53 10.72
CA ILE A 65 -3.86 -8.50 10.34
C ILE A 65 -3.41 -9.93 10.62
N GLU A 66 -2.13 -10.25 10.36
CA GLU A 66 -1.59 -11.58 10.62
C GLU A 66 -1.63 -11.92 12.12
N LYS A 67 -1.34 -10.96 13.00
CA LYS A 67 -1.53 -11.14 14.46
C LYS A 67 -2.98 -11.48 14.80
N GLN A 68 -3.94 -10.81 14.17
CA GLN A 68 -5.38 -11.11 14.36
C GLN A 68 -5.76 -12.48 13.77
N ALA A 69 -5.21 -12.81 12.60
CA ALA A 69 -5.42 -14.09 11.94
C ALA A 69 -4.92 -15.26 12.80
N MET A 70 -3.74 -15.12 13.41
CA MET A 70 -3.18 -16.12 14.33
C MET A 70 -4.03 -16.31 15.60
N VAL A 71 -4.74 -15.28 16.05
CA VAL A 71 -5.69 -15.41 17.16
C VAL A 71 -6.97 -16.11 16.73
N TYR A 72 -7.41 -15.88 15.49
CA TYR A 72 -8.61 -16.47 14.92
C TYR A 72 -8.42 -17.96 14.59
N ASP A 73 -7.39 -18.28 13.85
CA ASP A 73 -6.98 -19.65 13.48
C ASP A 73 -5.46 -19.72 13.32
N PRO A 74 -4.72 -20.25 14.31
CA PRO A 74 -3.26 -20.34 14.24
C PRO A 74 -2.76 -21.36 13.22
N ASP A 75 -3.61 -22.32 12.81
CA ASP A 75 -3.24 -23.38 11.87
C ASP A 75 -3.48 -22.95 10.41
N ASP A 76 -4.42 -22.00 10.16
CA ASP A 76 -4.70 -21.44 8.84
C ASP A 76 -5.02 -19.94 8.91
N THR A 77 -3.98 -19.12 8.97
CA THR A 77 -4.14 -17.66 8.98
C THR A 77 -4.73 -17.10 7.68
N THR A 78 -4.60 -17.82 6.55
CA THR A 78 -5.12 -17.43 5.23
C THR A 78 -6.64 -17.30 5.24
N ALA A 79 -7.32 -18.15 6.02
CA ALA A 79 -8.77 -18.11 6.12
C ALA A 79 -9.28 -16.75 6.64
N TYR A 80 -8.59 -16.14 7.61
CA TYR A 80 -8.95 -14.84 8.16
C TYR A 80 -8.95 -13.72 7.10
N TRP A 81 -7.96 -13.73 6.21
CA TRP A 81 -7.83 -12.75 5.14
C TRP A 81 -8.98 -12.79 4.13
N GLY A 82 -9.60 -13.94 3.97
CA GLY A 82 -10.79 -14.16 3.15
C GLY A 82 -12.12 -13.89 3.85
N LEU A 83 -12.13 -13.57 5.16
CA LEU A 83 -13.37 -13.32 5.87
C LEU A 83 -14.09 -12.07 5.37
N HIS A 84 -15.40 -12.17 5.38
CA HIS A 84 -16.32 -11.09 5.08
C HIS A 84 -16.82 -10.46 6.39
N THR A 85 -16.34 -9.25 6.69
CA THR A 85 -16.79 -8.48 7.86
C THR A 85 -17.48 -7.21 7.39
N ASN A 86 -18.67 -6.93 7.90
CA ASN A 86 -19.46 -5.75 7.51
C ASN A 86 -19.68 -5.59 6.00
N GLY A 87 -19.83 -6.72 5.29
CA GLY A 87 -20.08 -6.73 3.84
C GLY A 87 -18.84 -6.55 2.96
N LYS A 88 -17.63 -6.63 3.53
CA LYS A 88 -16.36 -6.47 2.80
C LYS A 88 -15.32 -7.49 3.25
N PHE A 89 -14.44 -7.87 2.34
CA PHE A 89 -13.32 -8.75 2.67
C PHE A 89 -12.30 -8.02 3.55
N VAL A 90 -11.78 -8.70 4.58
CA VAL A 90 -10.72 -8.18 5.46
C VAL A 90 -9.55 -7.65 4.63
N ARG A 91 -9.11 -8.40 3.63
CA ARG A 91 -8.02 -8.02 2.73
C ARG A 91 -8.28 -6.69 2.02
N LEU A 92 -9.48 -6.48 1.50
CA LEU A 92 -9.82 -5.27 0.74
C LEU A 92 -9.96 -4.05 1.66
N GLU A 93 -10.54 -4.21 2.84
CA GLU A 93 -10.63 -3.13 3.84
C GLU A 93 -9.24 -2.74 4.35
N ALA A 94 -8.38 -3.71 4.62
CA ALA A 94 -7.01 -3.44 5.01
C ALA A 94 -6.22 -2.68 3.94
N LYS A 95 -6.36 -3.08 2.69
CA LYS A 95 -5.75 -2.40 1.54
C LYS A 95 -6.24 -0.96 1.41
N ARG A 96 -7.54 -0.72 1.64
CA ARG A 96 -8.11 0.61 1.66
C ARG A 96 -7.58 1.43 2.83
N ALA A 97 -7.55 0.86 4.04
CA ALA A 97 -7.06 1.54 5.24
C ALA A 97 -5.60 1.99 5.09
N VAL A 98 -4.76 1.19 4.41
CA VAL A 98 -3.39 1.59 4.07
C VAL A 98 -3.39 2.84 3.20
N LEU A 99 -4.20 2.87 2.14
CA LEU A 99 -4.25 4.02 1.23
C LEU A 99 -4.69 5.29 1.96
N ASP A 100 -5.77 5.18 2.74
CA ASP A 100 -6.33 6.29 3.50
C ASP A 100 -5.32 6.83 4.54
N ARG A 101 -4.61 5.93 5.24
CA ARG A 101 -3.56 6.30 6.21
C ARG A 101 -2.36 6.96 5.55
N VAL A 102 -1.91 6.46 4.41
CA VAL A 102 -0.80 7.08 3.67
C VAL A 102 -1.15 8.51 3.27
N VAL A 103 -2.34 8.74 2.72
CA VAL A 103 -2.79 10.09 2.34
C VAL A 103 -2.82 11.02 3.56
N HIS A 104 -3.38 10.54 4.67
CA HIS A 104 -3.44 11.27 5.93
C HIS A 104 -2.04 11.67 6.43
N ASP A 105 -1.15 10.69 6.57
CA ASP A 105 0.17 10.91 7.15
C ASP A 105 1.03 11.81 6.25
N MET A 106 0.96 11.65 4.91
CA MET A 106 1.68 12.51 3.97
C MET A 106 1.18 13.95 4.04
N MET A 107 -0.14 14.16 4.08
CA MET A 107 -0.75 15.48 4.19
C MET A 107 -0.34 16.19 5.49
N PHE A 108 -0.44 15.49 6.62
CA PHE A 108 -0.10 16.07 7.92
C PHE A 108 1.40 16.26 8.11
N ASN A 109 2.23 15.36 7.59
CA ASN A 109 3.68 15.53 7.60
C ASN A 109 4.12 16.78 6.81
N GLU A 110 3.54 16.99 5.61
CA GLU A 110 3.81 18.19 4.82
C GLU A 110 3.34 19.47 5.52
N ALA A 111 2.15 19.43 6.14
CA ALA A 111 1.63 20.58 6.91
C ALA A 111 2.50 20.88 8.14
N ALA A 112 2.91 19.84 8.87
CA ALA A 112 3.82 19.98 10.00
C ALA A 112 5.14 20.65 9.62
N LYS A 113 5.75 20.20 8.51
CA LYS A 113 6.99 20.78 7.99
C LYS A 113 6.83 22.22 7.58
N LYS A 114 5.73 22.57 6.89
CA LYS A 114 5.43 23.96 6.51
C LYS A 114 5.30 24.89 7.72
N GLU A 115 4.78 24.38 8.84
CA GLU A 115 4.67 25.11 10.11
C GLU A 115 5.92 25.00 11.00
N GLY A 116 7.01 24.38 10.54
CA GLY A 116 8.25 24.23 11.29
C GLY A 116 8.09 23.34 12.52
N LYS A 117 7.15 22.37 12.49
CA LYS A 117 6.96 21.40 13.57
C LYS A 117 7.96 20.26 13.43
N GLU A 118 8.52 19.84 14.54
CA GLU A 118 9.46 18.72 14.62
C GLU A 118 9.10 17.83 15.81
N LEU A 119 9.56 16.59 15.79
CA LEU A 119 9.47 15.70 16.94
C LEU A 119 10.42 16.15 18.04
N GLU A 120 9.95 16.12 19.27
CA GLU A 120 10.79 16.30 20.46
C GLU A 120 11.60 15.03 20.74
N GLU A 121 12.67 15.12 21.53
CA GLU A 121 13.55 13.97 21.80
C GLU A 121 12.81 12.75 22.36
N LYS A 122 11.81 12.97 23.21
CA LYS A 122 10.98 11.89 23.74
C LYS A 122 10.11 11.24 22.66
N GLU A 123 9.56 12.04 21.76
CA GLU A 123 8.73 11.55 20.63
C GLU A 123 9.59 10.79 19.62
N LYS A 124 10.81 11.29 19.34
CA LYS A 124 11.80 10.57 18.51
C LYS A 124 12.17 9.22 19.12
N GLN A 125 12.33 9.17 20.46
CA GLN A 125 12.63 7.90 21.10
C GLN A 125 11.48 6.90 20.95
N TYR A 126 10.21 7.31 21.14
CA TYR A 126 9.06 6.45 20.90
C TYR A 126 8.95 5.99 19.45
N ALA A 127 9.23 6.88 18.50
CA ALA A 127 9.26 6.52 17.09
C ALA A 127 10.34 5.46 16.81
N ARG A 128 11.55 5.63 17.35
CA ARG A 128 12.64 4.66 17.23
C ARG A 128 12.30 3.31 17.86
N ASP A 129 11.69 3.30 19.04
CA ASP A 129 11.27 2.05 19.70
C ASP A 129 10.23 1.33 18.84
N SER A 130 9.23 2.04 18.30
CA SER A 130 8.22 1.50 17.39
C SER A 130 8.83 0.98 16.08
N ALA A 131 9.81 1.69 15.52
CA ALA A 131 10.54 1.23 14.33
C ALA A 131 11.34 -0.04 14.62
N SER A 132 12.03 -0.09 15.77
CA SER A 132 12.78 -1.26 16.22
C SER A 132 11.88 -2.49 16.39
N ASP A 133 10.69 -2.30 16.97
CA ASP A 133 9.70 -3.36 17.12
C ASP A 133 9.27 -3.92 15.76
N LEU A 134 8.99 -3.04 14.78
CA LEU A 134 8.63 -3.48 13.42
C LEU A 134 9.80 -4.16 12.72
N CYS A 135 11.03 -3.65 12.85
CA CYS A 135 12.24 -4.30 12.32
C CYS A 135 12.43 -5.71 12.87
N TYR A 136 12.14 -5.90 14.16
CA TYR A 136 12.20 -7.21 14.83
C TYR A 136 11.06 -8.13 14.40
N ASP A 137 9.85 -7.59 14.22
CA ASP A 137 8.66 -8.32 13.83
C ASP A 137 8.72 -8.85 12.38
N LEU A 138 9.51 -8.21 11.51
CA LEU A 138 9.70 -8.60 10.12
C LEU A 138 10.99 -9.40 9.96
N SER A 139 10.91 -10.62 9.42
CA SER A 139 12.10 -11.37 9.03
C SER A 139 12.82 -10.69 7.85
N ASP A 140 14.11 -11.01 7.68
CA ASP A 140 14.89 -10.48 6.54
C ASP A 140 14.26 -10.88 5.20
N GLU A 141 13.71 -12.09 5.08
CA GLU A 141 12.98 -12.54 3.89
C GLU A 141 11.72 -11.69 3.63
N GLN A 142 10.97 -11.31 4.68
CA GLN A 142 9.79 -10.45 4.56
C GLN A 142 10.17 -9.04 4.11
N LYS A 143 11.26 -8.49 4.67
CA LYS A 143 11.80 -7.18 4.28
C LYS A 143 12.29 -7.19 2.82
N GLU A 144 13.05 -8.22 2.43
CA GLU A 144 13.52 -8.38 1.05
C GLU A 144 12.36 -8.50 0.06
N ARG A 145 11.35 -9.29 0.38
CA ARG A 145 10.14 -9.46 -0.44
C ARG A 145 9.37 -8.15 -0.62
N ALA A 146 9.30 -7.34 0.41
CA ALA A 146 8.68 -6.02 0.37
C ALA A 146 9.58 -4.95 -0.29
N GLY A 147 10.87 -5.21 -0.45
CA GLY A 147 11.83 -4.19 -0.86
C GLY A 147 11.96 -3.08 0.18
N LEU A 148 11.92 -3.43 1.46
CA LEU A 148 11.92 -2.50 2.60
C LEU A 148 13.19 -2.72 3.42
N THR A 149 13.89 -1.65 3.73
CA THR A 149 15.07 -1.65 4.59
C THR A 149 14.74 -1.17 6.01
N ASP A 150 15.59 -1.50 6.97
CA ASP A 150 15.44 -0.98 8.33
C ASP A 150 15.51 0.55 8.35
N GLU A 151 16.39 1.17 7.55
CA GLU A 151 16.49 2.63 7.43
C GLU A 151 15.18 3.26 6.96
N GLU A 152 14.53 2.67 5.94
CA GLU A 152 13.23 3.13 5.46
C GLU A 152 12.13 2.94 6.53
N ILE A 153 12.18 1.89 7.34
CA ILE A 153 11.26 1.68 8.46
C ILE A 153 11.42 2.82 9.48
N TYR A 154 12.65 3.15 9.89
CA TYR A 154 12.91 4.25 10.82
C TYR A 154 12.44 5.59 10.25
N GLU A 155 12.80 5.90 9.00
CA GLU A 155 12.40 7.16 8.34
C GLU A 155 10.88 7.31 8.24
N MET A 156 10.17 6.23 7.84
CA MET A 156 8.72 6.27 7.68
C MET A 156 7.99 6.29 9.03
N THR A 157 8.57 5.68 10.06
CA THR A 157 8.03 5.76 11.43
C THR A 157 8.14 7.19 11.98
N ASP A 158 9.27 7.87 11.75
CA ASP A 158 9.44 9.29 12.13
C ASP A 158 8.42 10.19 11.40
N LYS A 159 8.17 9.95 10.10
CA LYS A 159 7.16 10.69 9.33
C LYS A 159 5.75 10.47 9.88
N ALA A 160 5.39 9.21 10.19
CA ALA A 160 4.10 8.86 10.76
C ALA A 160 3.92 9.49 12.17
N ALA A 161 4.96 9.46 13.01
CA ALA A 161 4.93 10.09 14.33
C ALA A 161 4.77 11.61 14.24
N LEU A 162 5.41 12.27 13.27
CA LEU A 162 5.25 13.71 13.05
C LEU A 162 3.83 14.05 12.56
N ALA A 163 3.24 13.21 11.70
CA ALA A 163 1.87 13.35 11.26
C ALA A 163 0.88 13.23 12.43
N GLU A 164 1.07 12.24 13.30
CA GLU A 164 0.26 12.05 14.52
C GLU A 164 0.38 13.24 15.48
N LYS A 165 1.61 13.76 15.70
CA LYS A 165 1.83 14.99 16.48
C LYS A 165 1.06 16.16 15.90
N TYR A 166 1.09 16.33 14.58
CA TYR A 166 0.40 17.43 13.92
C TYR A 166 -1.12 17.27 14.00
N GLN A 167 -1.65 16.05 13.87
CA GLN A 167 -3.05 15.72 14.11
C GLN A 167 -3.48 16.20 15.50
N LYS A 168 -2.69 15.93 16.52
CA LYS A 168 -2.96 16.38 17.89
C LYS A 168 -2.95 17.91 18.00
N ILE A 169 -1.97 18.57 17.40
CA ILE A 169 -1.89 20.04 17.38
C ILE A 169 -3.13 20.66 16.77
N LEU A 170 -3.62 20.10 15.65
CA LEU A 170 -4.84 20.56 14.99
C LEU A 170 -6.08 20.35 15.87
N ALA A 171 -6.23 19.16 16.44
CA ALA A 171 -7.35 18.85 17.32
C ALA A 171 -7.41 19.81 18.52
N ASP A 172 -6.28 20.03 19.18
CA ASP A 172 -6.17 20.95 20.33
C ASP A 172 -6.48 22.41 19.91
N LYS A 173 -6.01 22.85 18.73
CA LYS A 173 -6.22 24.19 18.21
C LYS A 173 -7.68 24.48 17.88
N GLU A 174 -8.37 23.50 17.27
CA GLU A 174 -9.76 23.66 16.83
C GLU A 174 -10.77 23.24 17.93
N GLY A 175 -10.30 22.78 19.09
CA GLY A 175 -11.16 22.33 20.20
C GLY A 175 -11.90 21.01 19.91
N GLU A 176 -11.38 20.22 19.01
CA GLU A 176 -11.92 18.93 18.59
C GLU A 176 -11.23 17.79 19.33
N ASN A 177 -11.85 16.59 19.31
CA ASN A 177 -11.17 15.40 19.80
C ASN A 177 -10.14 14.90 18.77
N PHE A 178 -9.13 14.17 19.25
CA PHE A 178 -8.06 13.65 18.39
C PHE A 178 -8.59 12.82 17.20
N GLY A 179 -9.59 11.96 17.43
CA GLY A 179 -10.18 11.11 16.40
C GLY A 179 -10.97 11.87 15.32
N ALA A 180 -11.33 13.15 15.54
CA ALA A 180 -11.97 13.95 14.50
C ALA A 180 -11.05 14.19 13.28
N TYR A 181 -9.74 14.17 13.53
CA TYR A 181 -8.71 14.32 12.51
C TYR A 181 -8.00 13.01 12.13
N ASP A 182 -8.46 11.85 12.57
CA ASP A 182 -7.96 10.56 12.09
C ASP A 182 -8.38 10.35 10.61
N TYR A 183 -7.73 9.44 9.89
CA TYR A 183 -7.98 9.17 8.45
C TYR A 183 -9.44 8.81 8.12
N ASN A 184 -10.26 8.45 9.10
CA ASN A 184 -11.71 8.23 8.99
C ASN A 184 -12.54 9.26 9.76
N GLY A 185 -11.92 10.34 10.23
CA GLY A 185 -12.56 11.38 11.02
C GLY A 185 -13.22 12.46 10.17
N LYS A 186 -14.35 13.01 10.65
CA LYS A 186 -15.14 13.98 9.88
C LYS A 186 -14.42 15.32 9.63
N ALA A 187 -13.58 15.78 10.56
CA ALA A 187 -12.80 16.99 10.37
C ALA A 187 -11.70 16.77 9.31
N TYR A 188 -11.08 15.60 9.31
CA TYR A 188 -10.12 15.19 8.30
C TYR A 188 -10.78 15.06 6.90
N GLU A 189 -11.93 14.39 6.79
CA GLU A 189 -12.65 14.27 5.52
C GLU A 189 -12.92 15.66 4.89
N LYS A 190 -13.41 16.60 5.71
CA LYS A 190 -13.64 17.97 5.25
C LYS A 190 -12.36 18.69 4.82
N MET A 191 -11.25 18.48 5.56
CA MET A 191 -9.96 19.05 5.22
C MET A 191 -9.42 18.46 3.92
N LEU A 192 -9.59 17.13 3.69
CA LEU A 192 -9.15 16.46 2.48
C LEU A 192 -9.88 16.97 1.23
N GLU A 193 -11.14 17.43 1.32
CA GLU A 193 -11.88 18.02 0.20
C GLU A 193 -11.20 19.29 -0.38
N GLU A 194 -10.38 19.97 0.42
CA GLU A 194 -9.62 21.15 -0.01
C GLU A 194 -8.35 20.79 -0.79
N HIS A 195 -7.95 19.51 -0.77
CA HIS A 195 -6.74 18.98 -1.41
C HIS A 195 -7.04 18.28 -2.74
N LYS A 196 -6.06 18.30 -3.65
CA LYS A 196 -6.18 17.65 -4.97
C LYS A 196 -5.58 16.25 -4.92
N LEU A 197 -6.39 15.29 -4.50
CA LEU A 197 -6.00 13.88 -4.45
C LEU A 197 -6.30 13.15 -5.78
N LYS A 198 -5.31 12.45 -6.32
CA LYS A 198 -5.46 11.52 -7.45
C LYS A 198 -4.83 10.18 -7.09
N VAL A 199 -5.61 9.11 -7.19
CA VAL A 199 -5.13 7.75 -6.96
C VAL A 199 -5.12 7.00 -8.29
N LYS A 200 -4.01 6.36 -8.63
CA LYS A 200 -3.89 5.44 -9.79
C LYS A 200 -4.52 4.09 -9.43
N LYS A 201 -5.84 4.09 -9.25
CA LYS A 201 -6.61 2.95 -8.74
C LYS A 201 -6.26 1.64 -9.47
N LYS A 202 -6.27 1.62 -10.81
CA LYS A 202 -5.93 0.41 -11.61
C LYS A 202 -4.53 -0.15 -11.33
N PHE A 203 -3.61 0.68 -10.87
CA PHE A 203 -2.29 0.23 -10.46
C PHE A 203 -2.30 -0.27 -9.01
N TRP A 204 -2.93 0.48 -8.10
CA TRP A 204 -3.08 0.09 -6.71
C TRP A 204 -3.84 -1.23 -6.55
N ASP A 205 -4.88 -1.46 -7.33
CA ASP A 205 -5.66 -2.71 -7.31
C ASP A 205 -4.81 -3.96 -7.59
N LYS A 206 -3.70 -3.82 -8.33
CA LYS A 206 -2.76 -4.93 -8.63
C LYS A 206 -1.81 -5.27 -7.48
N VAL A 207 -1.68 -4.41 -6.45
CA VAL A 207 -0.81 -4.70 -5.30
C VAL A 207 -1.32 -5.94 -4.58
N PRO A 208 -0.49 -6.99 -4.42
CA PRO A 208 -0.93 -8.27 -3.86
C PRO A 208 -0.99 -8.21 -2.33
N PHE A 209 -1.91 -7.41 -1.80
CA PHE A 209 -2.07 -7.18 -0.37
C PHE A 209 -2.37 -8.50 0.35
N GLY A 210 -1.64 -8.77 1.45
CA GLY A 210 -1.60 -10.08 2.11
C GLY A 210 -0.51 -11.00 1.55
N ASN A 211 0.22 -10.56 0.51
CA ASN A 211 1.33 -11.29 -0.10
C ASN A 211 2.58 -10.43 -0.33
N VAL A 212 2.62 -9.21 0.18
CA VAL A 212 3.81 -8.34 0.06
C VAL A 212 4.88 -8.80 1.05
N THR A 213 4.56 -8.90 2.33
CA THR A 213 5.45 -9.45 3.36
C THR A 213 5.12 -10.90 3.72
N LEU A 214 3.89 -11.35 3.45
CA LEU A 214 3.40 -12.68 3.77
C LEU A 214 3.49 -13.60 2.55
N ASN A 215 3.26 -14.89 2.74
CA ASN A 215 3.29 -15.89 1.67
C ASN A 215 1.94 -16.64 1.58
N HIS A 216 0.86 -15.90 1.64
CA HIS A 216 -0.46 -16.47 1.42
C HIS A 216 -0.69 -16.65 -0.08
N LYS A 217 -0.94 -17.86 -0.51
CA LYS A 217 -1.33 -18.16 -1.90
C LYS A 217 -2.83 -17.95 -2.01
N PHE A 218 -3.26 -16.69 -2.14
CA PHE A 218 -4.65 -16.43 -2.53
C PHE A 218 -4.83 -16.83 -3.99
N GLU A 219 -5.84 -17.63 -4.28
CA GLU A 219 -6.32 -17.75 -5.65
C GLU A 219 -6.83 -16.39 -6.09
N ASP A 220 -6.41 -15.95 -7.27
CA ASP A 220 -6.90 -14.69 -7.87
C ASP A 220 -8.42 -14.82 -8.02
N GLN A 221 -9.16 -14.34 -7.03
CA GLN A 221 -10.59 -14.12 -7.18
C GLN A 221 -10.72 -12.91 -8.09
N GLU A 222 -11.01 -13.15 -9.36
CA GLU A 222 -11.45 -12.11 -10.29
C GLU A 222 -12.60 -11.37 -9.61
N ASP A 223 -12.46 -10.07 -9.44
CA ASP A 223 -13.51 -9.21 -8.92
C ASP A 223 -14.72 -9.36 -9.86
N GLU A 224 -15.74 -10.13 -9.44
CA GLU A 224 -17.06 -10.04 -10.02
C GLU A 224 -17.62 -8.65 -9.66
N SER A 225 -17.39 -7.70 -10.56
CA SER A 225 -17.90 -6.33 -10.52
C SER A 225 -19.32 -6.25 -11.11
#